data_bc349b0623c0c10dbe0834f41a70a933
#
_entry.id   bc349b0623c0c10dbe0834f41a70a933
#
_cell.length_a   1.000
_cell.length_b   1.000
_cell.length_c   1.000
_cell.angle_alpha   90.00
_cell.angle_beta   90.00
_cell.angle_gamma   90.00
#
_symmetry.space_group_name_H-M   'P 1'
#
loop_
_entity.id
_entity.type
_entity.pdbx_description
1 polymer ?
#
loop_
_entity_poly.entity_id
_entity_poly.type
_entity_poly.pdbx_seq_one_letter_code
_entity_poly.pdbx_strand_id
1 'polypeptide(L)'
;MKRKETPATLLLFLIQPFLGFILAIKDLRRRTNAIVFVLFSSLWGYCMTFTFPPSDCYRIAAVFCHLKYRSFEHVLQRYDDGKLVDFYLATMNWLIHKFSNNAKVFFCGLAFVFGLCCLATLREVLLSRKYSNDQYLKCIVLLLFCTASFGHLAMPRFWTAAWLSAFVTIKLMNNKSQWFPLVFVLPTIHFGFMPIAIAIGTTFVFIRFFSKYEHLLFNFVVFCFIISFALNSEILAHFIPAEWVTGEKATSKYRSYVDSGLSSGHGVVKQRSAYREANRFVTQSFQMIMKTAAMIVLLIIHNHKEWVNKEKGLWNCYIFTLIAASACFFMGLLRGVGWRYTWFLWMPLYYLLYQIYDRNRIELLRKIILLMIPVNIYTISFMFYVSYRNIDPGIFFMPLYSLIIKGFDFPPVNLV
;
A
#
# COMPACT_ATOMS: atom_id res chain seq x y z
N MET A 1 -9.18 -13.85 -29.99
CA MET A 1 -7.84 -13.92 -30.63
C MET A 1 -6.79 -14.08 -29.52
N LYS A 2 -6.07 -15.19 -29.48
CA LYS A 2 -4.86 -15.32 -28.64
C LYS A 2 -3.79 -14.39 -29.23
N ARG A 3 -3.48 -13.30 -28.53
CA ARG A 3 -2.37 -12.42 -28.92
C ARG A 3 -1.08 -13.24 -28.86
N LYS A 4 -0.32 -13.30 -29.96
CA LYS A 4 1.01 -13.98 -30.00
C LYS A 4 1.86 -13.43 -28.85
N GLU A 5 2.30 -14.29 -27.95
CA GLU A 5 3.23 -13.92 -26.89
C GLU A 5 4.56 -13.56 -27.54
N THR A 6 5.07 -12.38 -27.26
CA THR A 6 6.36 -11.94 -27.74
C THR A 6 7.39 -12.24 -26.67
N PRO A 7 8.34 -13.14 -26.88
CA PRO A 7 9.43 -13.42 -25.95
C PRO A 7 10.36 -12.21 -25.74
N ALA A 8 10.25 -11.20 -26.60
CA ALA A 8 11.08 -10.01 -26.57
C ALA A 8 11.10 -9.29 -25.21
N THR A 9 9.96 -9.22 -24.51
CA THR A 9 9.89 -8.58 -23.18
C THR A 9 10.71 -9.34 -22.14
N LEU A 10 10.66 -10.68 -22.17
CA LEU A 10 11.44 -11.51 -21.27
C LEU A 10 12.94 -11.48 -21.62
N LEU A 11 13.28 -11.56 -22.90
CA LEU A 11 14.68 -11.41 -23.35
C LEU A 11 15.26 -10.06 -22.96
N LEU A 12 14.49 -9.00 -23.18
CA LEU A 12 14.92 -7.66 -22.76
C LEU A 12 15.09 -7.56 -21.25
N PHE A 13 14.23 -8.21 -20.45
CA PHE A 13 14.37 -8.27 -19.00
C PHE A 13 15.66 -8.98 -18.57
N LEU A 14 16.05 -10.06 -19.24
CA LEU A 14 17.30 -10.78 -18.94
C LEU A 14 18.54 -9.94 -19.23
N ILE A 15 18.50 -9.10 -20.29
CA ILE A 15 19.60 -8.22 -20.68
C ILE A 15 19.59 -6.95 -19.81
N GLN A 16 18.45 -6.27 -19.74
CA GLN A 16 18.27 -5.02 -19.02
C GLN A 16 16.90 -5.00 -18.33
N PRO A 17 16.85 -5.33 -17.02
CA PRO A 17 15.60 -5.56 -16.29
C PRO A 17 14.65 -4.38 -16.29
N PHE A 18 15.15 -3.16 -16.13
CA PHE A 18 14.32 -1.97 -16.09
C PHE A 18 13.61 -1.69 -17.42
N LEU A 19 14.31 -1.82 -18.54
CA LEU A 19 13.70 -1.68 -19.87
C LEU A 19 12.68 -2.78 -20.14
N GLY A 20 12.99 -4.02 -19.75
CA GLY A 20 12.04 -5.13 -19.78
C GLY A 20 10.76 -4.84 -18.99
N PHE A 21 10.90 -4.27 -17.80
CA PHE A 21 9.76 -3.82 -16.97
C PHE A 21 8.96 -2.70 -17.65
N ILE A 22 9.61 -1.66 -18.18
CA ILE A 22 8.93 -0.56 -18.90
C ILE A 22 8.13 -1.10 -20.09
N LEU A 23 8.66 -2.09 -20.80
CA LEU A 23 7.93 -2.74 -21.88
C LEU A 23 6.75 -3.58 -21.35
N ALA A 24 6.94 -4.28 -20.22
CA ALA A 24 5.91 -5.13 -19.61
C ALA A 24 4.69 -4.34 -19.13
N ILE A 25 4.87 -3.18 -18.50
CA ILE A 25 3.76 -2.38 -17.96
C ILE A 25 2.82 -1.84 -19.03
N LYS A 26 3.23 -1.82 -20.30
CA LYS A 26 2.38 -1.38 -21.42
C LYS A 26 1.15 -2.28 -21.62
N ASP A 27 1.26 -3.58 -21.31
CA ASP A 27 0.11 -4.52 -21.41
C ASP A 27 0.26 -5.70 -20.42
N LEU A 28 -0.09 -5.46 -19.17
CA LEU A 28 -0.04 -6.47 -18.09
C LEU A 28 -1.04 -7.63 -18.26
N ARG A 29 -1.93 -7.58 -19.24
CA ARG A 29 -2.84 -8.69 -19.57
C ARG A 29 -2.12 -9.86 -20.23
N ARG A 30 -0.98 -9.61 -20.88
CA ARG A 30 -0.13 -10.66 -21.45
C ARG A 30 0.58 -11.41 -20.33
N ARG A 31 0.60 -12.75 -20.44
CA ARG A 31 1.22 -13.62 -19.43
C ARG A 31 2.71 -13.32 -19.25
N THR A 32 3.46 -13.18 -20.34
CA THR A 32 4.90 -12.87 -20.30
C THR A 32 5.18 -11.54 -19.60
N ASN A 33 4.39 -10.50 -19.91
CA ASN A 33 4.53 -9.19 -19.27
C ASN A 33 4.17 -9.24 -17.77
N ALA A 34 3.15 -10.01 -17.40
CA ALA A 34 2.80 -10.26 -16.00
C ALA A 34 3.92 -10.95 -15.22
N ILE A 35 4.57 -11.96 -15.84
CA ILE A 35 5.75 -12.62 -15.25
C ILE A 35 6.88 -11.61 -15.05
N VAL A 36 7.23 -10.84 -16.09
CA VAL A 36 8.30 -9.83 -16.02
C VAL A 36 8.01 -8.79 -14.94
N PHE A 37 6.75 -8.37 -14.77
CA PHE A 37 6.35 -7.44 -13.71
C PHE A 37 6.67 -7.99 -12.31
N VAL A 38 6.31 -9.24 -12.04
CA VAL A 38 6.57 -9.88 -10.74
C VAL A 38 8.07 -10.12 -10.53
N LEU A 39 8.78 -10.58 -11.56
CA LEU A 39 10.23 -10.76 -11.51
C LEU A 39 10.96 -9.43 -11.25
N PHE A 40 10.52 -8.34 -11.88
CA PHE A 40 11.10 -7.02 -11.62
C PHE A 40 10.79 -6.53 -10.19
N SER A 41 9.58 -6.78 -9.69
CA SER A 41 9.25 -6.51 -8.28
C SER A 41 10.22 -7.25 -7.35
N SER A 42 10.43 -8.55 -7.58
CA SER A 42 11.34 -9.38 -6.79
C SER A 42 12.78 -8.88 -6.86
N LEU A 43 13.25 -8.52 -8.06
CA LEU A 43 14.56 -7.93 -8.28
C LEU A 43 14.72 -6.59 -7.56
N TRP A 44 13.67 -5.76 -7.53
CA TRP A 44 13.66 -4.52 -6.76
C TRP A 44 13.92 -4.79 -5.27
N GLY A 45 13.24 -5.77 -4.69
CA GLY A 45 13.49 -6.21 -3.32
C GLY A 45 14.94 -6.71 -3.11
N TYR A 46 15.47 -7.48 -4.08
CA TYR A 46 16.85 -7.96 -4.03
C TYR A 46 17.90 -6.86 -4.12
N CYS A 47 17.60 -5.78 -4.84
CA CYS A 47 18.47 -4.60 -4.98
C CYS A 47 18.33 -3.59 -3.83
N MET A 48 17.52 -3.89 -2.79
CA MET A 48 17.43 -2.99 -1.63
C MET A 48 18.76 -2.93 -0.87
N THR A 49 19.10 -1.71 -0.44
CA THR A 49 20.23 -1.42 0.44
C THR A 49 19.72 -1.09 1.83
N PHE A 50 20.45 -1.50 2.85
CA PHE A 50 20.06 -1.33 4.25
C PHE A 50 21.02 -0.35 4.95
N THR A 51 21.31 0.76 4.29
CA THR A 51 22.31 1.76 4.73
C THR A 51 21.72 2.91 5.52
N PHE A 52 20.36 3.03 5.55
CA PHE A 52 19.69 4.14 6.22
C PHE A 52 18.93 3.66 7.47
N PRO A 53 19.53 3.76 8.69
CA PRO A 53 18.97 3.23 9.94
C PRO A 53 17.56 3.72 10.28
N PRO A 54 17.15 4.98 9.98
CA PRO A 54 15.77 5.44 10.22
C PRO A 54 14.71 4.73 9.41
N SER A 55 15.06 3.99 8.34
CA SER A 55 14.09 3.33 7.46
C SER A 55 13.48 2.06 8.06
N ASP A 56 12.25 1.74 7.65
CA ASP A 56 11.60 0.50 8.06
C ASP A 56 12.31 -0.73 7.47
N CYS A 57 12.84 -0.63 6.25
CA CYS A 57 13.57 -1.74 5.61
C CYS A 57 14.84 -2.09 6.38
N TYR A 58 15.61 -1.11 6.87
CA TYR A 58 16.77 -1.37 7.72
C TYR A 58 16.39 -2.18 8.96
N ARG A 59 15.36 -1.77 9.70
CA ARG A 59 14.91 -2.45 10.91
C ARG A 59 14.38 -3.85 10.62
N ILE A 60 13.68 -4.03 9.51
CA ILE A 60 13.16 -5.34 9.09
C ILE A 60 14.32 -6.26 8.71
N ALA A 61 15.33 -5.75 8.01
CA ALA A 61 16.55 -6.49 7.68
C ALA A 61 17.33 -6.88 8.94
N ALA A 62 17.50 -5.94 9.89
CA ALA A 62 18.15 -6.22 11.17
C ALA A 62 17.44 -7.34 11.95
N VAL A 63 16.10 -7.27 12.05
CA VAL A 63 15.32 -8.35 12.69
C VAL A 63 15.50 -9.67 11.97
N PHE A 64 15.53 -9.69 10.64
CA PHE A 64 15.80 -10.90 9.88
C PHE A 64 17.19 -11.48 10.20
N CYS A 65 18.24 -10.67 10.22
CA CYS A 65 19.60 -11.14 10.48
C CYS A 65 19.79 -11.66 11.92
N HIS A 66 19.13 -11.05 12.90
CA HIS A 66 19.34 -11.40 14.32
C HIS A 66 18.33 -12.40 14.88
N LEU A 67 17.14 -12.51 14.28
CA LEU A 67 16.06 -13.36 14.78
C LEU A 67 15.75 -14.50 13.80
N LYS A 68 16.24 -15.69 14.14
CA LYS A 68 15.95 -16.91 13.37
C LYS A 68 14.84 -17.71 14.05
N TYR A 69 13.75 -17.94 13.34
CA TYR A 69 12.69 -18.84 13.81
C TYR A 69 13.05 -20.30 13.52
N ARG A 70 13.12 -21.14 14.55
CA ARG A 70 13.50 -22.56 14.44
C ARG A 70 12.41 -23.39 13.74
N SER A 71 11.14 -23.12 14.05
CA SER A 71 9.97 -23.79 13.50
C SER A 71 8.82 -22.81 13.31
N PHE A 72 7.77 -23.23 12.59
CA PHE A 72 6.54 -22.44 12.49
C PHE A 72 5.79 -22.37 13.82
N GLU A 73 5.87 -23.43 14.64
CA GLU A 73 5.33 -23.44 16.00
C GLU A 73 5.96 -22.35 16.87
N HIS A 74 7.26 -22.10 16.72
CA HIS A 74 7.93 -21.00 17.41
C HIS A 74 7.38 -19.62 16.96
N VAL A 75 6.97 -19.48 15.69
CA VAL A 75 6.28 -18.26 15.22
C VAL A 75 4.93 -18.11 15.92
N LEU A 76 4.13 -19.18 15.97
CA LEU A 76 2.83 -19.21 16.66
C LEU A 76 2.96 -18.89 18.14
N GLN A 77 3.87 -19.57 18.85
CA GLN A 77 4.13 -19.32 20.26
C GLN A 77 4.47 -17.85 20.53
N ARG A 78 5.32 -17.22 19.72
CA ARG A 78 5.64 -15.79 19.89
C ARG A 78 4.46 -14.87 19.61
N TYR A 79 3.51 -15.31 18.83
CA TYR A 79 2.26 -14.58 18.63
C TYR A 79 1.37 -14.72 19.86
N ASP A 80 1.20 -15.92 20.38
CA ASP A 80 0.40 -16.20 21.59
C ASP A 80 0.99 -15.49 22.82
N ASP A 81 2.33 -15.43 22.92
CA ASP A 81 3.04 -14.65 23.93
C ASP A 81 2.86 -13.11 23.78
N GLY A 82 2.11 -12.62 22.79
CA GLY A 82 1.96 -11.20 22.50
C GLY A 82 3.22 -10.49 21.97
N LYS A 83 4.27 -11.26 21.63
CA LYS A 83 5.54 -10.74 21.11
C LYS A 83 5.49 -10.41 19.61
N LEU A 84 4.47 -10.86 18.89
CA LEU A 84 4.18 -10.55 17.50
C LEU A 84 2.79 -9.95 17.39
N VAL A 85 2.63 -9.01 16.47
CA VAL A 85 1.32 -8.40 16.13
C VAL A 85 0.89 -8.83 14.73
N ASP A 86 1.85 -9.07 13.85
CA ASP A 86 1.63 -9.46 12.46
C ASP A 86 2.35 -10.78 12.17
N PHE A 87 1.69 -11.72 11.50
CA PHE A 87 2.29 -13.01 11.12
C PHE A 87 3.21 -12.91 9.91
N TYR A 88 2.91 -12.02 8.96
CA TYR A 88 3.52 -12.00 7.63
C TYR A 88 5.05 -11.99 7.65
N LEU A 89 5.67 -11.03 8.36
CA LEU A 89 7.14 -10.97 8.39
C LEU A 89 7.78 -12.13 9.12
N ALA A 90 7.16 -12.62 10.19
CA ALA A 90 7.68 -13.74 10.95
C ALA A 90 7.61 -15.04 10.13
N THR A 91 6.50 -15.27 9.42
CA THR A 91 6.34 -16.41 8.52
C THR A 91 7.32 -16.34 7.36
N MET A 92 7.48 -15.19 6.73
CA MET A 92 8.46 -14.99 5.65
C MET A 92 9.91 -15.16 6.14
N ASN A 93 10.21 -14.67 7.34
CA ASN A 93 11.51 -14.87 7.98
C ASN A 93 11.79 -16.37 8.17
N TRP A 94 10.86 -17.10 8.79
CA TRP A 94 10.99 -18.54 8.98
C TRP A 94 11.15 -19.28 7.64
N LEU A 95 10.36 -18.93 6.64
CA LEU A 95 10.39 -19.59 5.34
C LEU A 95 11.74 -19.36 4.62
N ILE A 96 12.20 -18.13 4.57
CA ILE A 96 13.42 -17.76 3.84
C ILE A 96 14.67 -18.28 4.55
N HIS A 97 14.70 -18.32 5.87
CA HIS A 97 15.84 -18.88 6.60
C HIS A 97 16.08 -20.38 6.35
N LYS A 98 15.12 -21.09 5.74
CA LYS A 98 15.34 -22.48 5.32
C LYS A 98 16.39 -22.61 4.20
N PHE A 99 16.60 -21.54 3.41
CA PHE A 99 17.50 -21.58 2.23
C PHE A 99 18.49 -20.40 2.16
N SER A 100 18.29 -19.33 2.93
CA SER A 100 19.20 -18.19 2.89
C SER A 100 19.17 -17.37 4.17
N ASN A 101 20.34 -16.90 4.60
CA ASN A 101 20.50 -15.92 5.66
C ASN A 101 20.71 -14.49 5.11
N ASN A 102 20.60 -14.30 3.79
CA ASN A 102 20.82 -13.01 3.14
C ASN A 102 19.56 -12.16 3.18
N ALA A 103 19.63 -10.96 3.78
CA ALA A 103 18.52 -10.01 3.86
C ALA A 103 18.00 -9.57 2.48
N LYS A 104 18.84 -9.56 1.43
CA LYS A 104 18.41 -9.27 0.06
C LYS A 104 17.48 -10.35 -0.49
N VAL A 105 17.77 -11.63 -0.20
CA VAL A 105 16.89 -12.75 -0.58
C VAL A 105 15.58 -12.68 0.19
N PHE A 106 15.61 -12.26 1.45
CA PHE A 106 14.42 -12.04 2.24
C PHE A 106 13.53 -10.94 1.63
N PHE A 107 14.12 -9.79 1.29
CA PHE A 107 13.37 -8.70 0.63
C PHE A 107 12.93 -9.05 -0.79
N CYS A 108 13.67 -9.87 -1.52
CA CYS A 108 13.24 -10.46 -2.79
C CYS A 108 11.92 -11.24 -2.62
N GLY A 109 11.83 -12.09 -1.58
CA GLY A 109 10.62 -12.84 -1.26
C GLY A 109 9.44 -11.93 -0.86
N LEU A 110 9.68 -10.92 -0.02
CA LEU A 110 8.65 -9.93 0.34
C LEU A 110 8.15 -9.17 -0.89
N ALA A 111 9.06 -8.76 -1.76
CA ALA A 111 8.76 -8.04 -2.98
C ALA A 111 8.06 -8.92 -4.04
N PHE A 112 8.32 -10.22 -4.06
CA PHE A 112 7.57 -11.18 -4.86
C PHE A 112 6.09 -11.20 -4.47
N VAL A 113 5.78 -11.35 -3.18
CA VAL A 113 4.40 -11.35 -2.69
C VAL A 113 3.72 -10.01 -2.95
N PHE A 114 4.41 -8.90 -2.71
CA PHE A 114 3.91 -7.56 -3.03
C PHE A 114 3.59 -7.43 -4.53
N GLY A 115 4.51 -7.87 -5.40
CA GLY A 115 4.35 -7.83 -6.85
C GLY A 115 3.15 -8.65 -7.33
N LEU A 116 2.91 -9.82 -6.73
CA LEU A 116 1.73 -10.65 -7.02
C LEU A 116 0.43 -9.94 -6.65
N CYS A 117 0.34 -9.34 -5.45
CA CYS A 117 -0.85 -8.62 -5.00
C CYS A 117 -1.11 -7.38 -5.88
N CYS A 118 -0.05 -6.63 -6.21
CA CYS A 118 -0.11 -5.48 -7.09
C CYS A 118 -0.59 -5.89 -8.50
N LEU A 119 0.05 -6.89 -9.11
CA LEU A 119 -0.34 -7.40 -10.43
C LEU A 119 -1.78 -7.90 -10.45
N ALA A 120 -2.20 -8.66 -9.42
CA ALA A 120 -3.56 -9.16 -9.32
C ALA A 120 -4.58 -8.02 -9.35
N THR A 121 -4.34 -6.96 -8.57
CA THR A 121 -5.18 -5.76 -8.53
C THR A 121 -5.20 -5.05 -9.87
N LEU A 122 -4.04 -4.73 -10.44
CA LEU A 122 -3.94 -4.03 -11.72
C LEU A 122 -4.60 -4.81 -12.86
N ARG A 123 -4.46 -6.13 -12.88
CA ARG A 123 -5.14 -6.98 -13.87
C ARG A 123 -6.65 -6.97 -13.72
N GLU A 124 -7.19 -6.99 -12.49
CA GLU A 124 -8.65 -6.88 -12.28
C GLU A 124 -9.17 -5.53 -12.78
N VAL A 125 -8.46 -4.43 -12.53
CA VAL A 125 -8.82 -3.12 -13.08
C VAL A 125 -8.82 -3.13 -14.60
N LEU A 126 -7.75 -3.67 -15.21
CA LEU A 126 -7.60 -3.73 -16.67
C LEU A 126 -8.57 -4.71 -17.37
N LEU A 127 -9.02 -5.77 -16.67
CA LEU A 127 -9.92 -6.79 -17.20
C LEU A 127 -11.39 -6.49 -16.92
N SER A 128 -11.68 -5.54 -16.03
CA SER A 128 -13.04 -5.24 -15.60
C SER A 128 -13.97 -4.78 -16.75
N ARG A 129 -13.39 -4.30 -17.85
CA ARG A 129 -14.12 -3.96 -19.10
C ARG A 129 -13.29 -4.11 -20.37
N LYS A 130 -13.98 -3.95 -21.54
CA LYS A 130 -13.32 -3.84 -22.84
C LYS A 130 -12.32 -2.69 -22.79
N TYR A 131 -11.06 -3.05 -22.66
CA TYR A 131 -9.95 -2.11 -22.65
C TYR A 131 -10.06 -1.15 -23.83
N SER A 132 -10.41 0.05 -23.55
CA SER A 132 -10.33 1.15 -24.48
C SER A 132 -8.89 1.65 -24.52
N ASN A 133 -8.39 1.98 -25.70
CA ASN A 133 -7.06 2.56 -25.86
C ASN A 133 -7.01 4.04 -25.38
N ASP A 134 -7.96 4.41 -24.51
CA ASP A 134 -8.11 5.75 -23.96
C ASP A 134 -6.96 6.14 -23.05
N GLN A 135 -6.40 7.31 -23.30
CA GLN A 135 -5.22 7.81 -22.58
C GLN A 135 -5.53 8.13 -21.12
N TYR A 136 -6.74 8.61 -20.82
CA TYR A 136 -7.15 8.96 -19.45
C TYR A 136 -7.33 7.71 -18.57
N LEU A 137 -7.87 6.62 -19.15
CA LEU A 137 -7.94 5.34 -18.44
C LEU A 137 -6.54 4.79 -18.12
N LYS A 138 -5.61 4.90 -19.07
CA LYS A 138 -4.20 4.53 -18.83
C LYS A 138 -3.58 5.41 -17.74
N CYS A 139 -3.89 6.69 -17.76
CA CYS A 139 -3.42 7.64 -16.75
C CYS A 139 -3.94 7.23 -15.35
N ILE A 140 -5.23 6.94 -15.19
CA ILE A 140 -5.78 6.51 -13.88
C ILE A 140 -5.10 5.22 -13.39
N VAL A 141 -4.86 4.24 -14.27
CA VAL A 141 -4.15 3.01 -13.89
C VAL A 141 -2.71 3.30 -13.46
N LEU A 142 -2.04 4.21 -14.16
CA LEU A 142 -0.70 4.66 -13.77
C LEU A 142 -0.73 5.38 -12.42
N LEU A 143 -1.67 6.28 -12.19
CA LEU A 143 -1.85 6.98 -10.91
C LEU A 143 -2.12 5.98 -9.78
N LEU A 144 -2.98 4.98 -10.01
CA LEU A 144 -3.23 3.90 -9.06
C LEU A 144 -1.94 3.13 -8.72
N PHE A 145 -1.13 2.77 -9.73
CA PHE A 145 0.15 2.11 -9.50
C PHE A 145 1.13 3.01 -8.73
N CYS A 146 1.20 4.29 -9.07
CA CYS A 146 2.09 5.25 -8.42
C CYS A 146 1.76 5.46 -6.95
N THR A 147 0.48 5.29 -6.55
CA THR A 147 0.05 5.41 -5.15
C THR A 147 0.76 4.40 -4.24
N ALA A 148 1.09 3.22 -4.74
CA ALA A 148 1.77 2.18 -3.97
C ALA A 148 2.79 1.41 -4.84
N SER A 149 3.70 2.14 -5.49
CA SER A 149 4.75 1.61 -6.37
C SER A 149 5.83 0.83 -5.61
N PHE A 150 6.79 0.28 -6.32
CA PHE A 150 7.91 -0.47 -5.72
C PHE A 150 8.74 0.35 -4.72
N GLY A 151 8.77 1.68 -4.83
CA GLY A 151 9.38 2.54 -3.82
C GLY A 151 8.81 2.34 -2.40
N HIS A 152 7.58 1.86 -2.30
CA HIS A 152 6.92 1.59 -1.04
C HIS A 152 7.34 0.25 -0.39
N LEU A 153 8.17 -0.55 -1.06
CA LEU A 153 8.73 -1.79 -0.49
C LEU A 153 9.65 -1.55 0.72
N ALA A 154 10.04 -0.31 0.98
CA ALA A 154 10.64 0.05 2.27
C ALA A 154 9.69 -0.25 3.47
N MET A 155 8.38 -0.38 3.22
CA MET A 155 7.33 -0.73 4.20
C MET A 155 6.48 -1.90 3.68
N PRO A 156 7.06 -3.09 3.48
CA PRO A 156 6.46 -4.16 2.68
C PRO A 156 5.13 -4.65 3.25
N ARG A 157 4.98 -4.74 4.58
CA ARG A 157 3.74 -5.21 5.23
C ARG A 157 2.54 -4.35 4.87
N PHE A 158 2.66 -3.05 5.10
CA PHE A 158 1.55 -2.13 4.89
C PHE A 158 1.08 -2.15 3.44
N TRP A 159 2.01 -2.04 2.50
CA TRP A 159 1.66 -1.92 1.09
C TRP A 159 1.29 -3.24 0.43
N THR A 160 1.77 -4.38 0.93
CA THR A 160 1.26 -5.70 0.53
C THR A 160 -0.20 -5.85 0.97
N ALA A 161 -0.53 -5.49 2.22
CA ALA A 161 -1.90 -5.50 2.69
C ALA A 161 -2.79 -4.51 1.91
N ALA A 162 -2.27 -3.34 1.53
CA ALA A 162 -2.98 -2.36 0.71
C ALA A 162 -3.36 -2.92 -0.66
N TRP A 163 -2.41 -3.52 -1.38
CA TRP A 163 -2.70 -4.14 -2.68
C TRP A 163 -3.65 -5.33 -2.56
N LEU A 164 -3.47 -6.18 -1.55
CA LEU A 164 -4.39 -7.30 -1.32
C LEU A 164 -5.81 -6.79 -0.98
N SER A 165 -5.94 -5.75 -0.15
CA SER A 165 -7.24 -5.18 0.19
C SER A 165 -7.93 -4.57 -1.04
N ALA A 166 -7.19 -3.87 -1.90
CA ALA A 166 -7.72 -3.35 -3.15
C ALA A 166 -8.21 -4.49 -4.07
N PHE A 167 -7.43 -5.56 -4.22
CA PHE A 167 -7.83 -6.74 -5.00
C PHE A 167 -9.11 -7.37 -4.46
N VAL A 168 -9.16 -7.65 -3.16
CA VAL A 168 -10.32 -8.27 -2.50
C VAL A 168 -11.55 -7.39 -2.64
N THR A 169 -11.42 -6.09 -2.40
CA THR A 169 -12.51 -5.13 -2.56
C THR A 169 -13.07 -5.14 -3.98
N ILE A 170 -12.20 -5.05 -5.01
CA ILE A 170 -12.62 -5.10 -6.41
C ILE A 170 -13.40 -6.40 -6.71
N LYS A 171 -12.91 -7.54 -6.23
CA LYS A 171 -13.61 -8.83 -6.39
C LYS A 171 -14.98 -8.83 -5.73
N LEU A 172 -15.06 -8.36 -4.50
CA LEU A 172 -16.30 -8.36 -3.73
C LEU A 172 -17.34 -7.37 -4.31
N MET A 173 -16.91 -6.18 -4.72
CA MET A 173 -17.80 -5.19 -5.38
C MET A 173 -18.33 -5.71 -6.72
N ASN A 174 -17.60 -6.60 -7.38
CA ASN A 174 -18.03 -7.31 -8.59
C ASN A 174 -18.81 -8.62 -8.30
N ASN A 175 -19.39 -8.75 -7.08
CA ASN A 175 -20.20 -9.89 -6.63
C ASN A 175 -19.46 -11.25 -6.61
N LYS A 176 -18.13 -11.26 -6.46
CA LYS A 176 -17.32 -12.47 -6.33
C LYS A 176 -17.07 -12.80 -4.86
N SER A 177 -18.11 -13.21 -4.13
CA SER A 177 -18.10 -13.44 -2.67
C SER A 177 -17.09 -14.49 -2.19
N GLN A 178 -16.67 -15.41 -3.06
CA GLN A 178 -15.64 -16.42 -2.75
C GLN A 178 -14.31 -15.84 -2.27
N TRP A 179 -14.06 -14.55 -2.50
CA TRP A 179 -12.84 -13.86 -2.06
C TRP A 179 -12.97 -13.24 -0.67
N PHE A 180 -14.15 -13.32 -0.04
CA PHE A 180 -14.38 -12.76 1.29
C PHE A 180 -13.43 -13.29 2.39
N PRO A 181 -13.04 -14.57 2.42
CA PRO A 181 -12.09 -15.07 3.41
C PRO A 181 -10.75 -14.33 3.44
N LEU A 182 -10.31 -13.75 2.30
CA LEU A 182 -9.08 -12.96 2.26
C LEU A 182 -9.16 -11.65 3.05
N VAL A 183 -10.36 -11.17 3.42
CA VAL A 183 -10.52 -10.01 4.29
C VAL A 183 -9.87 -10.28 5.66
N PHE A 184 -9.99 -11.50 6.17
CA PHE A 184 -9.40 -11.92 7.45
C PHE A 184 -7.88 -12.08 7.39
N VAL A 185 -7.31 -12.21 6.18
CA VAL A 185 -5.86 -12.26 5.97
C VAL A 185 -5.22 -10.87 6.08
N LEU A 186 -5.96 -9.78 5.81
CA LEU A 186 -5.41 -8.42 5.82
C LEU A 186 -4.77 -8.05 7.17
N PRO A 187 -5.43 -8.23 8.33
CA PRO A 187 -4.83 -7.92 9.62
C PRO A 187 -3.63 -8.79 9.97
N THR A 188 -3.55 -10.02 9.44
CA THR A 188 -2.40 -10.92 9.68
C THR A 188 -1.16 -10.48 8.92
N ILE A 189 -1.33 -9.81 7.77
CA ILE A 189 -0.21 -9.18 7.04
C ILE A 189 0.22 -7.91 7.76
N HIS A 190 -0.73 -7.07 8.13
CA HIS A 190 -0.48 -5.84 8.87
C HIS A 190 -1.68 -5.47 9.73
N PHE A 191 -1.51 -5.52 11.06
CA PHE A 191 -2.59 -5.26 12.01
C PHE A 191 -3.31 -3.92 11.75
N GLY A 192 -2.59 -2.90 11.29
CA GLY A 192 -3.16 -1.61 10.88
C GLY A 192 -4.23 -1.72 9.78
N PHE A 193 -4.40 -2.86 9.10
CA PHE A 193 -5.50 -3.09 8.16
C PHE A 193 -6.78 -3.65 8.79
N MET A 194 -6.82 -3.82 10.12
CA MET A 194 -8.06 -4.16 10.83
C MET A 194 -9.21 -3.16 10.54
N PRO A 195 -9.00 -1.83 10.61
CA PRO A 195 -10.04 -0.86 10.25
C PRO A 195 -10.54 -0.99 8.80
N ILE A 196 -9.65 -1.34 7.88
CA ILE A 196 -10.01 -1.53 6.46
C ILE A 196 -10.77 -2.86 6.28
N ALA A 197 -10.39 -3.92 6.97
CA ALA A 197 -11.13 -5.18 6.98
C ALA A 197 -12.56 -4.97 7.54
N ILE A 198 -12.69 -4.22 8.63
CA ILE A 198 -13.98 -3.82 9.19
C ILE A 198 -14.76 -2.97 8.18
N ALA A 199 -14.13 -2.00 7.51
CA ALA A 199 -14.76 -1.17 6.49
C ALA A 199 -15.34 -2.01 5.33
N ILE A 200 -14.62 -3.04 4.89
CA ILE A 200 -15.13 -3.98 3.87
C ILE A 200 -16.38 -4.70 4.39
N GLY A 201 -16.32 -5.27 5.60
CA GLY A 201 -17.48 -5.94 6.23
C GLY A 201 -18.67 -5.00 6.42
N THR A 202 -18.44 -3.82 6.98
CA THR A 202 -19.46 -2.77 7.18
C THR A 202 -20.12 -2.35 5.88
N THR A 203 -19.37 -2.32 4.77
CA THR A 203 -19.92 -1.99 3.45
C THR A 203 -21.07 -2.93 3.06
N PHE A 204 -20.92 -4.24 3.29
CA PHE A 204 -21.99 -5.21 2.98
C PHE A 204 -23.23 -4.99 3.84
N VAL A 205 -23.04 -4.74 5.13
CA VAL A 205 -24.14 -4.44 6.06
C VAL A 205 -24.83 -3.14 5.63
N PHE A 206 -24.05 -2.11 5.33
CA PHE A 206 -24.60 -0.81 4.92
C PHE A 206 -25.41 -0.92 3.62
N ILE A 207 -24.86 -1.55 2.60
CA ILE A 207 -25.55 -1.74 1.31
C ILE A 207 -26.86 -2.51 1.48
N ARG A 208 -26.89 -3.52 2.36
CA ARG A 208 -28.06 -4.34 2.56
C ARG A 208 -29.18 -3.65 3.34
N PHE A 209 -28.82 -2.89 4.38
CA PHE A 209 -29.80 -2.39 5.36
C PHE A 209 -29.94 -0.87 5.36
N PHE A 210 -28.92 -0.14 4.96
CA PHE A 210 -28.78 1.30 5.17
C PHE A 210 -28.55 2.10 3.88
N SER A 211 -28.64 1.50 2.71
CA SER A 211 -28.31 2.19 1.44
C SER A 211 -29.12 3.46 1.18
N LYS A 212 -30.32 3.58 1.72
CA LYS A 212 -31.15 4.81 1.65
C LYS A 212 -30.60 5.99 2.47
N TYR A 213 -29.66 5.71 3.39
CA TYR A 213 -29.06 6.71 4.26
C TYR A 213 -27.65 7.11 3.80
N GLU A 214 -27.32 6.98 2.51
CA GLU A 214 -25.99 7.31 2.00
C GLU A 214 -25.60 8.78 2.25
N HIS A 215 -26.57 9.70 2.33
CA HIS A 215 -26.33 11.10 2.68
C HIS A 215 -25.80 11.26 4.11
N LEU A 216 -26.28 10.45 5.06
CA LEU A 216 -25.76 10.45 6.43
C LEU A 216 -24.34 9.88 6.46
N LEU A 217 -24.06 8.84 5.66
CA LEU A 217 -22.72 8.33 5.52
C LEU A 217 -21.78 9.40 4.94
N PHE A 218 -22.20 10.13 3.91
CA PHE A 218 -21.40 11.22 3.36
C PHE A 218 -21.14 12.33 4.39
N ASN A 219 -22.17 12.74 5.15
CA ASN A 219 -22.01 13.71 6.24
C ASN A 219 -21.03 13.20 7.31
N PHE A 220 -21.04 11.89 7.60
CA PHE A 220 -20.06 11.27 8.50
C PHE A 220 -18.63 11.31 7.91
N VAL A 221 -18.47 11.14 6.60
CA VAL A 221 -17.16 11.34 5.92
C VAL A 221 -16.67 12.77 6.11
N VAL A 222 -17.56 13.78 5.90
CA VAL A 222 -17.24 15.21 6.10
C VAL A 222 -16.83 15.46 7.55
N PHE A 223 -17.56 14.91 8.51
CA PHE A 223 -17.23 15.00 9.93
C PHE A 223 -15.85 14.42 10.24
N CYS A 224 -15.55 13.19 9.78
CA CYS A 224 -14.24 12.57 9.94
C CYS A 224 -13.12 13.40 9.29
N PHE A 225 -13.40 13.99 8.11
CA PHE A 225 -12.47 14.88 7.43
C PHE A 225 -12.14 16.11 8.28
N ILE A 226 -13.16 16.84 8.78
CA ILE A 226 -12.99 18.02 9.63
C ILE A 226 -12.19 17.67 10.89
N ILE A 227 -12.58 16.59 11.57
CA ILE A 227 -11.89 16.11 12.78
C ILE A 227 -10.44 15.80 12.47
N SER A 228 -10.13 15.24 11.30
CA SER A 228 -8.75 14.89 10.91
C SER A 228 -7.80 16.08 10.78
N PHE A 229 -8.32 17.31 10.79
CA PHE A 229 -7.54 18.56 10.87
C PHE A 229 -7.60 19.22 12.25
N ALA A 230 -8.75 19.09 12.94
CA ALA A 230 -9.00 19.79 14.20
C ALA A 230 -8.35 19.07 15.40
N LEU A 231 -8.23 17.75 15.36
CA LEU A 231 -7.74 16.97 16.49
C LEU A 231 -6.28 16.56 16.35
N ASN A 232 -5.56 16.60 17.47
CA ASN A 232 -4.22 16.08 17.65
C ASN A 232 -4.26 14.61 18.10
N SER A 233 -3.20 13.85 17.81
CA SER A 233 -3.04 12.48 18.32
C SER A 233 -3.05 12.38 19.85
N GLU A 234 -2.67 13.46 20.54
CA GLU A 234 -2.71 13.56 21.99
C GLU A 234 -4.14 13.52 22.54
N ILE A 235 -5.09 14.15 21.84
CA ILE A 235 -6.51 14.11 22.20
C ILE A 235 -7.06 12.69 22.01
N LEU A 236 -6.63 11.98 20.97
CA LEU A 236 -7.03 10.59 20.76
C LEU A 236 -6.61 9.66 21.90
N ALA A 237 -5.46 9.94 22.54
CA ALA A 237 -4.96 9.21 23.69
C ALA A 237 -5.91 9.25 24.91
N HIS A 238 -6.65 10.33 25.08
CA HIS A 238 -7.65 10.44 26.13
C HIS A 238 -8.92 9.59 25.87
N PHE A 239 -9.21 9.33 24.58
CA PHE A 239 -10.37 8.49 24.20
C PHE A 239 -10.09 7.00 24.13
N ILE A 240 -8.83 6.61 23.95
CA ILE A 240 -8.42 5.20 23.89
C ILE A 240 -7.38 4.98 24.99
N PRO A 241 -7.79 4.58 26.21
CA PRO A 241 -6.87 4.29 27.28
C PRO A 241 -5.88 3.18 26.91
N ALA A 242 -4.61 3.32 27.30
CA ALA A 242 -3.57 2.32 27.03
C ALA A 242 -3.95 0.93 27.60
N GLU A 243 -4.78 0.90 28.61
CA GLU A 243 -5.29 -0.29 29.31
C GLU A 243 -6.20 -1.16 28.41
N TRP A 244 -6.84 -0.56 27.41
CA TRP A 244 -7.64 -1.30 26.42
C TRP A 244 -6.79 -2.03 25.38
N VAL A 245 -5.50 -1.71 25.31
CA VAL A 245 -4.57 -2.33 24.37
C VAL A 245 -3.87 -3.48 25.09
N THR A 246 -4.35 -4.68 24.89
CA THR A 246 -3.79 -5.89 25.49
C THR A 246 -2.55 -6.38 24.76
N GLY A 247 -1.54 -6.83 25.50
CA GLY A 247 -0.30 -7.37 24.99
C GLY A 247 0.86 -6.36 24.97
N GLU A 248 2.03 -6.79 25.45
CA GLU A 248 3.21 -5.96 25.64
C GLU A 248 3.62 -5.19 24.37
N LYS A 249 3.61 -5.84 23.21
CA LYS A 249 4.03 -5.24 21.95
C LYS A 249 2.97 -4.34 21.34
N ALA A 250 1.68 -4.65 21.55
CA ALA A 250 0.58 -3.79 21.11
C ALA A 250 0.56 -2.50 21.94
N THR A 251 0.74 -2.59 23.26
CA THR A 251 0.86 -1.47 24.18
C THR A 251 2.10 -0.61 23.87
N SER A 252 3.24 -1.24 23.60
CA SER A 252 4.46 -0.52 23.18
C SER A 252 4.27 0.22 21.85
N LYS A 253 3.61 -0.40 20.87
CA LYS A 253 3.27 0.27 19.62
C LYS A 253 2.27 1.40 19.82
N TYR A 254 1.22 1.19 20.60
CA TYR A 254 0.24 2.21 20.94
C TYR A 254 0.95 3.42 21.54
N ARG A 255 1.73 3.23 22.59
CA ARG A 255 2.54 4.30 23.23
C ARG A 255 3.45 5.00 22.22
N SER A 256 4.10 4.29 21.31
CA SER A 256 4.96 4.91 20.28
C SER A 256 4.20 5.80 19.28
N TYR A 257 2.89 5.63 19.13
CA TYR A 257 2.04 6.48 18.27
C TYR A 257 1.40 7.63 19.03
N VAL A 258 1.18 7.48 20.31
CA VAL A 258 0.51 8.43 21.19
C VAL A 258 1.53 9.26 21.97
N ASP A 259 2.53 8.63 22.60
CA ASP A 259 3.54 9.28 23.48
C ASP A 259 4.79 9.71 22.71
N SER A 260 4.69 10.28 21.55
CA SER A 260 5.83 10.64 20.71
C SER A 260 6.79 11.71 21.31
N GLY A 261 6.59 12.10 22.57
CA GLY A 261 7.39 13.10 23.28
C GLY A 261 8.39 12.56 24.32
N LEU A 262 8.27 11.32 24.81
CA LEU A 262 8.90 10.88 26.05
C LEU A 262 9.83 9.67 25.97
N SER A 263 10.14 9.10 24.82
CA SER A 263 11.11 8.00 24.76
C SER A 263 12.54 8.51 24.60
N SER A 264 13.20 8.76 25.71
CA SER A 264 14.65 8.80 25.86
C SER A 264 15.24 7.42 25.56
N GLY A 265 15.31 7.03 24.31
CA GLY A 265 15.87 5.74 23.89
C GLY A 265 16.90 5.89 22.79
N HIS A 266 18.02 5.25 22.97
CA HIS A 266 19.15 4.95 22.07
C HIS A 266 19.31 5.75 20.76
N GLY A 267 20.53 6.02 20.31
CA GLY A 267 20.91 6.94 19.22
C GLY A 267 20.11 6.83 17.92
N VAL A 268 19.63 5.63 17.53
CA VAL A 268 18.81 5.40 16.33
C VAL A 268 17.42 6.05 16.45
N VAL A 269 16.80 6.04 17.64
CA VAL A 269 15.50 6.68 17.90
C VAL A 269 15.65 8.20 17.83
N LYS A 270 16.74 8.74 18.33
CA LYS A 270 17.05 10.17 18.27
C LYS A 270 17.28 10.67 16.85
N GLN A 271 18.02 9.92 16.03
CA GLN A 271 18.18 10.23 14.60
C GLN A 271 16.85 10.18 13.83
N ARG A 272 15.98 9.23 14.17
CA ARG A 272 14.67 9.09 13.55
C ARG A 272 13.73 10.23 13.94
N SER A 273 13.74 10.68 15.19
CA SER A 273 12.95 11.83 15.63
C SER A 273 13.40 13.11 14.94
N ALA A 274 14.71 13.38 14.89
CA ALA A 274 15.27 14.53 14.19
C ALA A 274 14.92 14.54 12.68
N TYR A 275 15.02 13.38 12.01
CA TYR A 275 14.63 13.26 10.60
C TYR A 275 13.13 13.51 10.38
N ARG A 276 12.27 13.00 11.26
CA ARG A 276 10.82 13.26 11.22
C ARG A 276 10.50 14.73 11.44
N GLU A 277 11.19 15.37 12.36
CA GLU A 277 10.98 16.78 12.67
C GLU A 277 11.41 17.69 11.52
N ALA A 278 12.57 17.43 10.92
CA ALA A 278 13.05 18.14 9.74
C ALA A 278 12.09 18.02 8.53
N ASN A 279 11.43 16.88 8.38
CA ASN A 279 10.49 16.64 7.28
C ASN A 279 9.01 16.84 7.66
N ARG A 280 8.74 17.29 8.90
CA ARG A 280 7.38 17.41 9.45
C ARG A 280 6.51 18.32 8.61
N PHE A 281 7.01 19.51 8.29
CA PHE A 281 6.25 20.49 7.52
C PHE A 281 5.87 19.96 6.13
N VAL A 282 6.83 19.39 5.40
CA VAL A 282 6.59 18.83 4.06
C VAL A 282 5.57 17.68 4.12
N THR A 283 5.75 16.78 5.08
CA THR A 283 4.84 15.61 5.22
C THR A 283 3.43 16.03 5.64
N GLN A 284 3.29 17.00 6.54
CA GLN A 284 1.98 17.49 6.98
C GLN A 284 1.26 18.26 5.87
N SER A 285 1.95 19.20 5.19
CA SER A 285 1.37 19.94 4.06
C SER A 285 0.92 19.01 2.96
N PHE A 286 1.71 17.99 2.64
CA PHE A 286 1.35 16.99 1.67
C PHE A 286 0.09 16.20 2.09
N GLN A 287 0.01 15.75 3.35
CA GLN A 287 -1.18 15.05 3.85
C GLN A 287 -2.43 15.94 3.76
N MET A 288 -2.31 17.22 4.09
CA MET A 288 -3.42 18.18 3.99
C MET A 288 -3.90 18.29 2.54
N ILE A 289 -2.98 18.47 1.59
CA ILE A 289 -3.31 18.57 0.15
C ILE A 289 -4.01 17.30 -0.32
N MET A 290 -3.47 16.12 0.02
CA MET A 290 -4.03 14.83 -0.40
C MET A 290 -5.41 14.56 0.21
N LYS A 291 -5.61 14.87 1.49
CA LYS A 291 -6.92 14.74 2.15
C LYS A 291 -7.96 15.68 1.53
N THR A 292 -7.58 16.95 1.33
CA THR A 292 -8.47 17.96 0.74
C THR A 292 -8.84 17.60 -0.69
N ALA A 293 -7.87 17.19 -1.51
CA ALA A 293 -8.12 16.73 -2.88
C ALA A 293 -9.05 15.51 -2.92
N ALA A 294 -8.84 14.52 -2.04
CA ALA A 294 -9.73 13.37 -1.94
C ALA A 294 -11.14 13.77 -1.54
N MET A 295 -11.29 14.68 -0.59
CA MET A 295 -12.60 15.20 -0.16
C MET A 295 -13.31 15.95 -1.28
N ILE A 296 -12.61 16.80 -2.03
CA ILE A 296 -13.16 17.51 -3.19
C ILE A 296 -13.66 16.52 -4.24
N VAL A 297 -12.88 15.50 -4.57
CA VAL A 297 -13.29 14.47 -5.54
C VAL A 297 -14.53 13.71 -5.05
N LEU A 298 -14.58 13.34 -3.77
CA LEU A 298 -15.75 12.68 -3.16
C LEU A 298 -16.99 13.60 -3.18
N LEU A 299 -16.83 14.90 -2.91
CA LEU A 299 -17.90 15.89 -2.98
C LEU A 299 -18.46 16.02 -4.40
N ILE A 300 -17.58 16.09 -5.41
CA ILE A 300 -18.01 16.14 -6.80
C ILE A 300 -18.80 14.89 -7.17
N ILE A 301 -18.31 13.69 -6.81
CA ILE A 301 -19.02 12.43 -7.09
C ILE A 301 -20.34 12.37 -6.34
N HIS A 302 -20.40 12.85 -5.09
CA HIS A 302 -21.63 12.89 -4.30
C HIS A 302 -22.69 13.81 -4.91
N ASN A 303 -22.29 14.97 -5.41
CA ASN A 303 -23.20 15.92 -6.08
C ASN A 303 -23.71 15.40 -7.45
N HIS A 304 -23.00 14.44 -8.02
CA HIS A 304 -23.34 13.80 -9.31
C HIS A 304 -23.62 12.30 -9.13
N LYS A 305 -24.51 11.97 -8.19
CA LYS A 305 -24.87 10.56 -7.88
C LYS A 305 -25.36 9.76 -9.07
N GLU A 306 -25.91 10.42 -10.08
CA GLU A 306 -26.33 9.79 -11.34
C GLU A 306 -25.20 9.04 -12.03
N TRP A 307 -23.95 9.41 -11.74
CA TRP A 307 -22.79 8.70 -12.32
C TRP A 307 -22.57 7.31 -11.70
N VAL A 308 -22.94 7.14 -10.44
CA VAL A 308 -22.71 5.89 -9.69
C VAL A 308 -23.96 5.03 -9.54
N ASN A 309 -25.16 5.60 -9.64
CA ASN A 309 -26.40 4.87 -9.46
C ASN A 309 -26.78 3.96 -10.63
N LYS A 310 -26.08 4.06 -11.78
CA LYS A 310 -26.39 3.31 -13.01
C LYS A 310 -26.19 1.80 -12.88
N GLU A 311 -25.27 1.38 -12.03
CA GLU A 311 -24.93 -0.03 -11.87
C GLU A 311 -24.67 -0.36 -10.39
N LYS A 312 -25.23 -1.47 -9.92
CA LYS A 312 -25.09 -1.94 -8.52
C LYS A 312 -23.63 -2.08 -8.09
N GLY A 313 -22.73 -2.58 -8.96
CA GLY A 313 -21.31 -2.74 -8.65
C GLY A 313 -20.61 -1.39 -8.46
N LEU A 314 -20.99 -0.37 -9.23
CA LEU A 314 -20.44 0.97 -9.13
C LEU A 314 -20.95 1.68 -7.88
N TRP A 315 -22.24 1.51 -7.57
CA TRP A 315 -22.81 1.98 -6.30
C TRP A 315 -22.12 1.36 -5.09
N ASN A 316 -21.91 0.04 -5.10
CA ASN A 316 -21.20 -0.65 -4.03
C ASN A 316 -19.76 -0.11 -3.85
N CYS A 317 -19.07 0.15 -4.97
CA CYS A 317 -17.74 0.75 -4.95
C CYS A 317 -17.73 2.15 -4.34
N TYR A 318 -18.74 2.97 -4.66
CA TYR A 318 -18.91 4.30 -4.08
C TYR A 318 -19.13 4.23 -2.57
N ILE A 319 -20.08 3.40 -2.10
CA ILE A 319 -20.34 3.21 -0.66
C ILE A 319 -19.08 2.72 0.07
N PHE A 320 -18.37 1.74 -0.50
CA PHE A 320 -17.08 1.29 0.07
C PHE A 320 -16.09 2.45 0.17
N THR A 321 -15.98 3.27 -0.88
CA THR A 321 -15.02 4.40 -0.89
C THR A 321 -15.36 5.42 0.20
N LEU A 322 -16.64 5.68 0.47
CA LEU A 322 -17.07 6.55 1.57
C LEU A 322 -16.70 5.97 2.94
N ILE A 323 -16.97 4.68 3.17
CA ILE A 323 -16.65 4.01 4.44
C ILE A 323 -15.13 3.95 4.64
N ALA A 324 -14.37 3.61 3.58
CA ALA A 324 -12.92 3.63 3.61
C ALA A 324 -12.37 5.03 3.86
N ALA A 325 -12.97 6.08 3.28
CA ALA A 325 -12.60 7.47 3.51
C ALA A 325 -12.78 7.86 4.97
N SER A 326 -13.93 7.51 5.59
CA SER A 326 -14.17 7.75 7.02
C SER A 326 -13.10 7.10 7.87
N ALA A 327 -12.79 5.81 7.62
CA ALA A 327 -11.76 5.08 8.34
C ALA A 327 -10.36 5.71 8.12
N CYS A 328 -10.01 6.08 6.89
CA CYS A 328 -8.72 6.67 6.57
C CYS A 328 -8.54 8.07 7.16
N PHE A 329 -9.57 8.91 7.17
CA PHE A 329 -9.53 10.22 7.80
C PHE A 329 -9.39 10.08 9.33
N PHE A 330 -10.13 9.17 9.94
CA PHE A 330 -10.00 8.88 11.37
C PHE A 330 -8.61 8.34 11.71
N MET A 331 -8.09 7.34 10.97
CA MET A 331 -6.75 6.81 11.16
C MET A 331 -5.67 7.86 10.83
N GLY A 332 -6.01 8.86 10.04
CA GLY A 332 -5.17 10.01 9.73
C GLY A 332 -4.80 10.87 10.95
N LEU A 333 -5.50 10.71 12.08
CA LEU A 333 -5.18 11.34 13.37
C LEU A 333 -3.94 10.72 14.02
N LEU A 334 -3.62 9.46 13.71
CA LEU A 334 -2.51 8.75 14.33
C LEU A 334 -1.16 9.26 13.79
N ARG A 335 -0.34 9.81 14.69
CA ARG A 335 1.02 10.24 14.37
C ARG A 335 1.86 9.10 13.78
N GLY A 336 2.58 9.37 12.70
CA GLY A 336 3.53 8.43 12.09
C GLY A 336 2.92 7.38 11.16
N VAL A 337 1.62 7.11 11.22
CA VAL A 337 0.94 6.19 10.29
C VAL A 337 -0.16 6.84 9.48
N GLY A 338 -0.71 7.96 9.92
CA GLY A 338 -1.83 8.64 9.28
C GLY A 338 -1.62 8.95 7.80
N TRP A 339 -0.39 9.33 7.42
CA TRP A 339 -0.05 9.60 6.03
C TRP A 339 -0.23 8.37 5.12
N ARG A 340 0.01 7.15 5.64
CA ARG A 340 -0.16 5.90 4.89
C ARG A 340 -1.63 5.64 4.55
N TYR A 341 -2.55 5.95 5.47
CA TYR A 341 -3.99 5.82 5.24
C TYR A 341 -4.50 6.89 4.28
N THR A 342 -3.96 8.10 4.36
CA THR A 342 -4.27 9.16 3.39
C THR A 342 -3.89 8.71 1.96
N TRP A 343 -2.75 8.05 1.80
CA TRP A 343 -2.34 7.50 0.51
C TRP A 343 -3.17 6.30 0.11
N PHE A 344 -3.44 5.39 1.05
CA PHE A 344 -4.27 4.23 0.79
C PHE A 344 -5.66 4.61 0.27
N LEU A 345 -6.25 5.69 0.78
CA LEU A 345 -7.56 6.20 0.33
C LEU A 345 -7.60 6.45 -1.18
N TRP A 346 -6.48 6.83 -1.79
CA TRP A 346 -6.41 7.06 -3.22
C TRP A 346 -6.54 5.79 -4.06
N MET A 347 -6.28 4.60 -3.51
CA MET A 347 -6.46 3.34 -4.25
C MET A 347 -7.93 3.06 -4.59
N PRO A 348 -8.86 3.00 -3.61
CA PRO A 348 -10.28 2.86 -3.92
C PRO A 348 -10.83 4.04 -4.70
N LEU A 349 -10.34 5.26 -4.47
CA LEU A 349 -10.79 6.47 -5.18
C LEU A 349 -10.39 6.43 -6.66
N TYR A 350 -9.15 6.05 -7.01
CA TYR A 350 -8.75 5.86 -8.41
C TYR A 350 -9.51 4.72 -9.08
N TYR A 351 -9.78 3.64 -8.37
CA TYR A 351 -10.63 2.59 -8.92
C TYR A 351 -12.05 3.08 -9.20
N LEU A 352 -12.65 3.83 -8.28
CA LEU A 352 -13.96 4.45 -8.47
C LEU A 352 -13.96 5.41 -9.67
N LEU A 353 -12.98 6.31 -9.76
CA LEU A 353 -12.82 7.23 -10.90
C LEU A 353 -12.65 6.48 -12.23
N TYR A 354 -11.85 5.40 -12.23
CA TYR A 354 -11.70 4.53 -13.40
C TYR A 354 -13.06 3.98 -13.85
N GLN A 355 -13.83 3.42 -12.92
CA GLN A 355 -15.13 2.83 -13.19
C GLN A 355 -16.16 3.85 -13.70
N ILE A 356 -16.21 5.05 -13.10
CA ILE A 356 -17.11 6.12 -13.52
C ILE A 356 -16.70 6.63 -14.91
N TYR A 357 -15.42 6.90 -15.13
CA TYR A 357 -14.93 7.45 -16.38
C TYR A 357 -15.07 6.46 -17.55
N ASP A 358 -14.79 5.18 -17.32
CA ASP A 358 -14.96 4.15 -18.37
C ASP A 358 -16.42 4.05 -18.89
N ARG A 359 -17.40 4.35 -18.02
CA ARG A 359 -18.83 4.31 -18.35
C ARG A 359 -19.38 5.59 -18.97
N ASN A 360 -18.97 6.71 -18.45
CA ASN A 360 -19.65 7.98 -18.71
C ASN A 360 -18.84 8.96 -19.57
N ARG A 361 -17.52 8.78 -19.72
CA ARG A 361 -16.60 9.63 -20.51
C ARG A 361 -16.75 11.13 -20.24
N ILE A 362 -16.98 11.51 -18.96
CA ILE A 362 -17.34 12.85 -18.53
C ILE A 362 -16.13 13.78 -18.63
N GLU A 363 -16.32 14.97 -19.24
CA GLU A 363 -15.26 15.96 -19.41
C GLU A 363 -14.73 16.49 -18.06
N LEU A 364 -15.61 16.69 -17.07
CA LEU A 364 -15.21 17.11 -15.73
C LEU A 364 -14.23 16.10 -15.10
N LEU A 365 -14.45 14.79 -15.30
CA LEU A 365 -13.53 13.76 -14.81
C LEU A 365 -12.17 13.80 -15.52
N ARG A 366 -12.12 14.15 -16.81
CA ARG A 366 -10.84 14.37 -17.49
C ARG A 366 -10.04 15.48 -16.83
N LYS A 367 -10.68 16.60 -16.51
CA LYS A 367 -10.04 17.73 -15.82
C LYS A 367 -9.53 17.33 -14.44
N ILE A 368 -10.33 16.55 -13.68
CA ILE A 368 -9.91 16.01 -12.36
C ILE A 368 -8.69 15.09 -12.52
N ILE A 369 -8.70 14.17 -13.47
CA ILE A 369 -7.58 13.26 -13.74
C ILE A 369 -6.31 14.05 -14.06
N LEU A 370 -6.42 15.06 -14.93
CA LEU A 370 -5.28 15.92 -15.29
C LEU A 370 -4.76 16.71 -14.08
N LEU A 371 -5.65 17.23 -13.23
CA LEU A 371 -5.28 17.93 -12.00
C LEU A 371 -4.58 17.03 -11.00
N MET A 372 -4.88 15.72 -11.00
CA MET A 372 -4.21 14.76 -10.13
C MET A 372 -2.80 14.41 -10.59
N ILE A 373 -2.41 14.67 -11.84
CA ILE A 373 -1.06 14.38 -12.35
C ILE A 373 0.02 15.14 -11.56
N PRO A 374 -0.03 16.48 -11.40
CA PRO A 374 0.99 17.21 -10.63
C PRO A 374 1.11 16.74 -9.20
N VAL A 375 -0.03 16.45 -8.54
CA VAL A 375 -0.06 15.93 -7.16
C VAL A 375 0.68 14.59 -7.09
N ASN A 376 0.45 13.70 -8.07
CA ASN A 376 1.10 12.40 -8.11
C ASN A 376 2.57 12.49 -8.55
N ILE A 377 2.95 13.42 -9.41
CA ILE A 377 4.37 13.67 -9.73
C ILE A 377 5.13 14.04 -8.47
N TYR A 378 4.58 14.93 -7.65
CA TYR A 378 5.19 15.26 -6.36
C TYR A 378 5.32 14.01 -5.46
N THR A 379 4.24 13.22 -5.36
CA THR A 379 4.21 11.97 -4.61
C THR A 379 5.28 10.98 -5.08
N ILE A 380 5.37 10.77 -6.40
CA ILE A 380 6.35 9.87 -7.02
C ILE A 380 7.77 10.38 -6.74
N SER A 381 8.00 11.69 -6.90
CA SER A 381 9.31 12.30 -6.68
C SER A 381 9.74 12.17 -5.22
N PHE A 382 8.82 12.39 -4.27
CA PHE A 382 9.09 12.18 -2.85
C PHE A 382 9.40 10.72 -2.54
N MET A 383 8.62 9.78 -3.07
CA MET A 383 8.87 8.34 -2.88
C MET A 383 10.13 7.88 -3.61
N PHE A 384 10.43 8.43 -4.77
CA PHE A 384 11.70 8.16 -5.45
C PHE A 384 12.89 8.63 -4.60
N TYR A 385 12.81 9.82 -4.01
CA TYR A 385 13.83 10.34 -3.10
C TYR A 385 14.03 9.44 -1.86
N VAL A 386 12.93 9.00 -1.24
CA VAL A 386 12.98 8.07 -0.10
C VAL A 386 13.53 6.71 -0.54
N SER A 387 13.14 6.23 -1.70
CA SER A 387 13.55 4.92 -2.23
C SER A 387 14.99 4.91 -2.70
N TYR A 388 15.47 6.01 -3.30
CA TYR A 388 16.84 6.14 -3.78
C TYR A 388 17.89 5.87 -2.68
N ARG A 389 17.56 6.21 -1.44
CA ARG A 389 18.41 5.91 -0.27
C ARG A 389 18.40 4.44 0.16
N ASN A 390 17.44 3.67 -0.34
CA ASN A 390 17.20 2.28 0.06
C ASN A 390 17.32 1.30 -1.11
N ILE A 391 17.75 1.75 -2.29
CA ILE A 391 17.88 0.91 -3.48
C ILE A 391 19.24 1.10 -4.15
N ASP A 392 19.82 0.02 -4.67
CA ASP A 392 20.99 0.09 -5.53
C ASP A 392 20.59 0.68 -6.89
N PRO A 393 21.12 1.85 -7.28
CA PRO A 393 20.78 2.46 -8.57
C PRO A 393 21.16 1.61 -9.78
N GLY A 394 22.01 0.60 -9.61
CA GLY A 394 22.35 -0.38 -10.64
C GLY A 394 21.12 -1.05 -11.27
N ILE A 395 19.99 -1.17 -10.52
CA ILE A 395 18.75 -1.75 -11.05
C ILE A 395 18.24 -1.05 -12.32
N PHE A 396 18.58 0.23 -12.52
CA PHE A 396 18.16 1.02 -13.68
C PHE A 396 19.06 0.84 -14.89
N PHE A 397 20.33 0.39 -14.69
CA PHE A 397 21.35 0.45 -15.74
C PHE A 397 22.08 -0.86 -15.95
N MET A 398 22.17 -1.74 -14.93
CA MET A 398 22.95 -2.96 -15.00
C MET A 398 22.18 -4.13 -15.62
N PRO A 399 22.87 -5.04 -16.32
CA PRO A 399 22.32 -6.34 -16.73
C PRO A 399 21.90 -7.18 -15.53
N LEU A 400 20.92 -8.08 -15.73
CA LEU A 400 20.38 -8.92 -14.66
C LEU A 400 21.47 -9.75 -13.94
N TYR A 401 22.39 -10.37 -14.71
CA TYR A 401 23.46 -11.20 -14.14
C TYR A 401 24.38 -10.39 -13.21
N SER A 402 24.72 -9.15 -13.58
CA SER A 402 25.57 -8.27 -12.75
C SER A 402 24.89 -7.89 -11.43
N LEU A 403 23.57 -7.64 -11.46
CA LEU A 403 22.79 -7.34 -10.25
C LEU A 403 22.74 -8.54 -9.31
N ILE A 404 22.59 -9.74 -9.85
CA ILE A 404 22.55 -10.98 -9.05
C ILE A 404 23.91 -11.21 -8.40
N ILE A 405 25.02 -11.17 -9.16
CA ILE A 405 26.39 -11.37 -8.62
C ILE A 405 26.69 -10.33 -7.54
N LYS A 406 26.47 -9.05 -7.81
CA LYS A 406 26.68 -7.98 -6.83
C LYS A 406 25.90 -8.17 -5.52
N GLY A 407 24.76 -8.84 -5.58
CA GLY A 407 23.95 -9.14 -4.40
C GLY A 407 24.49 -10.29 -3.56
N PHE A 408 25.23 -11.24 -4.14
CA PHE A 408 25.87 -12.32 -3.39
C PHE A 408 27.07 -11.83 -2.56
N ASP A 409 27.81 -10.84 -3.06
CA ASP A 409 28.99 -10.26 -2.39
C ASP A 409 28.61 -9.27 -1.28
N PHE A 410 27.33 -9.15 -0.95
CA PHE A 410 26.87 -8.27 0.12
C PHE A 410 27.33 -8.85 1.46
N PRO A 411 28.26 -8.17 2.19
CA PRO A 411 28.72 -8.68 3.47
C PRO A 411 27.52 -8.84 4.42
N PRO A 412 27.57 -9.82 5.35
CA PRO A 412 26.59 -9.87 6.43
C PRO A 412 26.58 -8.51 7.09
N VAL A 413 25.48 -7.81 6.97
CA VAL A 413 25.37 -6.43 7.45
C VAL A 413 25.54 -6.50 8.95
N ASN A 414 26.65 -5.96 9.46
CA ASN A 414 26.80 -5.66 10.88
C ASN A 414 25.81 -4.54 11.21
N LEU A 415 24.52 -4.92 11.26
CA LEU A 415 23.41 -4.08 11.68
C LEU A 415 23.47 -4.06 13.21
N VAL A 416 24.38 -3.23 13.77
CA VAL A 416 24.47 -2.96 15.19
C VAL A 416 23.39 -1.98 15.62
#